data_70e1ca31847ba20016ecc741972d904c
#
_entry.id   70e1ca31847ba20016ecc741972d904c
#
_cell.length_a   1.000
_cell.length_b   1.000
_cell.length_c   1.000
_cell.angle_alpha   90.00
_cell.angle_beta   90.00
_cell.angle_gamma   90.00
#
_symmetry.space_group_name_H-M   'P 1'
#
loop_
_entity.id
_entity.type
_entity.pdbx_description
1 polymer ?
#
loop_
_entity_poly.entity_id
_entity_poly.type
_entity_poly.pdbx_seq_one_letter_code
_entity_poly.pdbx_strand_id
1 'polypeptide(L)'
;MAQAVASYRERQGAGETDAFPGSEVPEGRAWASVIALSRSGTTTEMVDAVRALPEGLPVLGLIGEPGSPLGQVVSSELDLSFADEQSVVQTRFATTVLSLLLGIYGWDVEASASRAEGFLTESLPDWAGEIKQFVFLGRGVGAALANEAALKFRELLATWSEGYPTMEYRHGPISAIGEHSLVWILDSEEPSIDEQIRATGARLIRGEGDPLAELVRIHRFAEGLVDLRGINPDQPPHITRSVVLAGDR
;
A
#
# COMPACT_ATOMS: atom_id res chain seq x y z
N MET A 1 -1.31 -2.36 2.93
CA MET A 1 -0.32 -2.72 3.99
C MET A 1 -0.68 -4.02 4.70
N ALA A 2 -1.85 -4.14 5.33
CA ALA A 2 -2.24 -5.36 6.07
C ALA A 2 -2.10 -6.66 5.25
N GLN A 3 -2.51 -6.67 3.98
CA GLN A 3 -2.37 -7.83 3.09
C GLN A 3 -0.89 -8.25 2.87
N ALA A 4 0.04 -7.30 2.81
CA ALA A 4 1.46 -7.59 2.68
C ALA A 4 1.98 -8.32 3.92
N VAL A 5 1.61 -7.83 5.11
CA VAL A 5 1.98 -8.45 6.39
C VAL A 5 1.36 -9.83 6.53
N ALA A 6 0.07 -9.99 6.20
CA ALA A 6 -0.62 -11.28 6.23
C ALA A 6 0.09 -12.30 5.33
N SER A 7 0.36 -11.94 4.08
CA SER A 7 1.07 -12.80 3.12
C SER A 7 2.46 -13.19 3.62
N TYR A 8 3.20 -12.27 4.23
CA TYR A 8 4.54 -12.55 4.74
C TYR A 8 4.48 -13.48 5.96
N ARG A 9 3.65 -13.14 6.95
CA ARG A 9 3.48 -13.89 8.18
C ARG A 9 3.11 -15.36 7.93
N GLU A 10 2.15 -15.62 7.03
CA GLU A 10 1.77 -16.97 6.65
C GLU A 10 2.90 -17.75 5.96
N ARG A 11 3.64 -17.10 5.07
CA ARG A 11 4.81 -17.72 4.42
C ARG A 11 5.94 -18.06 5.39
N GLN A 12 6.03 -17.34 6.52
CA GLN A 12 6.95 -17.68 7.61
C GLN A 12 6.42 -18.79 8.53
N GLY A 13 5.22 -19.33 8.26
CA GLY A 13 4.59 -20.34 9.11
C GLY A 13 4.13 -19.82 10.48
N ALA A 14 3.96 -18.50 10.62
CA ALA A 14 3.58 -17.87 11.88
C ALA A 14 2.07 -17.90 12.17
N GLY A 15 1.29 -18.63 11.39
CA GLY A 15 -0.14 -18.87 11.56
C GLY A 15 -1.03 -18.15 10.55
N GLU A 16 -2.29 -18.57 10.46
CA GLU A 16 -3.30 -17.99 9.59
C GLU A 16 -3.49 -16.50 9.87
N THR A 17 -3.55 -15.71 8.82
CA THR A 17 -3.66 -14.25 8.93
C THR A 17 -4.44 -13.71 7.74
N ASP A 18 -5.57 -13.09 8.03
CA ASP A 18 -6.38 -12.41 7.01
C ASP A 18 -6.26 -10.90 7.15
N ALA A 19 -6.49 -10.20 6.05
CA ALA A 19 -6.50 -8.74 6.03
C ALA A 19 -7.71 -8.24 5.26
N PHE A 20 -8.49 -7.37 5.90
CA PHE A 20 -9.73 -6.81 5.37
C PHE A 20 -9.73 -5.28 5.47
N PRO A 21 -10.38 -4.56 4.54
CA PRO A 21 -10.87 -3.22 4.81
C PRO A 21 -11.85 -3.23 5.98
N GLY A 22 -11.95 -2.14 6.74
CA GLY A 22 -12.88 -2.06 7.89
C GLY A 22 -14.32 -2.37 7.51
N SER A 23 -14.76 -1.94 6.31
CA SER A 23 -16.10 -2.20 5.78
C SER A 23 -16.37 -3.67 5.39
N GLU A 24 -15.35 -4.51 5.28
CA GLU A 24 -15.45 -5.87 4.73
C GLU A 24 -15.05 -6.95 5.73
N VAL A 25 -15.01 -6.63 7.02
CA VAL A 25 -14.69 -7.60 8.08
C VAL A 25 -15.84 -8.60 8.20
N PRO A 26 -15.62 -9.92 8.00
CA PRO A 26 -16.71 -10.90 8.02
C PRO A 26 -17.27 -11.09 9.43
N GLU A 27 -18.60 -11.09 9.53
CA GLU A 27 -19.31 -11.39 10.76
C GLU A 27 -19.21 -12.89 11.12
N GLY A 28 -19.25 -13.18 12.41
CA GLY A 28 -19.35 -14.55 12.93
C GLY A 28 -18.09 -15.39 12.81
N ARG A 29 -16.98 -14.81 12.39
CA ARG A 29 -15.68 -15.49 12.32
C ARG A 29 -14.96 -15.42 13.68
N ALA A 30 -14.33 -16.53 14.08
CA ALA A 30 -13.52 -16.58 15.30
C ALA A 30 -12.09 -16.07 15.01
N TRP A 31 -11.68 -15.06 15.74
CA TRP A 31 -10.33 -14.49 15.67
C TRP A 31 -9.57 -14.78 16.97
N ALA A 32 -8.27 -15.01 16.91
CA ALA A 32 -7.41 -15.08 18.09
C ALA A 32 -7.05 -13.66 18.60
N SER A 33 -6.80 -12.74 17.66
CA SER A 33 -6.53 -11.32 17.92
C SER A 33 -6.70 -10.53 16.64
N VAL A 34 -6.81 -9.21 16.77
CA VAL A 34 -6.95 -8.29 15.64
C VAL A 34 -5.92 -7.16 15.76
N ILE A 35 -5.37 -6.73 14.62
CA ILE A 35 -4.58 -5.51 14.52
C ILE A 35 -5.37 -4.53 13.65
N ALA A 36 -5.73 -3.37 14.20
CA ALA A 36 -6.42 -2.29 13.52
C ALA A 36 -5.41 -1.20 13.11
N LEU A 37 -5.37 -0.86 11.82
CA LEU A 37 -4.43 0.12 11.25
C LEU A 37 -5.17 1.37 10.83
N SER A 38 -4.87 2.52 11.44
CA SER A 38 -5.48 3.79 11.05
C SER A 38 -4.57 4.96 11.39
N ARG A 39 -4.27 5.84 10.41
CA ARG A 39 -3.50 7.05 10.68
C ARG A 39 -4.28 8.01 11.59
N SER A 40 -5.49 8.38 11.19
CA SER A 40 -6.32 9.35 11.90
C SER A 40 -7.08 8.76 13.10
N GLY A 41 -7.29 7.44 13.10
CA GLY A 41 -8.14 6.79 14.11
C GLY A 41 -9.62 7.24 14.11
N THR A 42 -10.05 8.00 13.09
CA THR A 42 -11.40 8.59 13.02
C THR A 42 -12.26 8.04 11.89
N THR A 43 -11.72 7.17 11.04
CA THR A 43 -12.45 6.55 9.93
C THR A 43 -13.61 5.72 10.46
N THR A 44 -14.84 6.08 10.12
CA THR A 44 -16.07 5.48 10.67
C THR A 44 -16.07 3.97 10.53
N GLU A 45 -15.88 3.44 9.33
CA GLU A 45 -15.92 1.99 9.08
C GLU A 45 -14.86 1.20 9.87
N MET A 46 -13.72 1.81 10.21
CA MET A 46 -12.71 1.16 11.03
C MET A 46 -13.13 1.12 12.51
N VAL A 47 -13.68 2.21 13.02
CA VAL A 47 -14.19 2.28 14.40
C VAL A 47 -15.35 1.32 14.59
N ASP A 48 -16.29 1.27 13.66
CA ASP A 48 -17.45 0.40 13.69
C ASP A 48 -17.08 -1.08 13.55
N ALA A 49 -16.12 -1.40 12.67
CA ALA A 49 -15.60 -2.76 12.58
C ALA A 49 -15.05 -3.26 13.91
N VAL A 50 -14.27 -2.43 14.61
CA VAL A 50 -13.71 -2.81 15.93
C VAL A 50 -14.80 -2.94 17.00
N ARG A 51 -15.80 -2.05 17.00
CA ARG A 51 -16.95 -2.13 17.93
C ARG A 51 -17.80 -3.38 17.73
N ALA A 52 -17.89 -3.88 16.49
CA ALA A 52 -18.64 -5.09 16.14
C ALA A 52 -17.92 -6.40 16.50
N LEU A 53 -16.63 -6.35 16.88
CA LEU A 53 -15.89 -7.54 17.29
C LEU A 53 -16.40 -8.10 18.61
N PRO A 54 -16.24 -9.42 18.86
CA PRO A 54 -16.62 -10.04 20.12
C PRO A 54 -15.97 -9.37 21.34
N GLU A 55 -16.75 -9.22 22.41
CA GLU A 55 -16.24 -8.69 23.69
C GLU A 55 -15.07 -9.54 24.21
N GLY A 56 -14.01 -8.89 24.69
CA GLY A 56 -12.83 -9.55 25.20
C GLY A 56 -11.83 -10.04 24.15
N LEU A 57 -12.13 -9.89 22.84
CA LEU A 57 -11.14 -10.18 21.79
C LEU A 57 -9.99 -9.17 21.88
N PRO A 58 -8.71 -9.61 21.94
CA PRO A 58 -7.57 -8.70 21.93
C PRO A 58 -7.47 -7.93 20.60
N VAL A 59 -7.54 -6.60 20.69
CA VAL A 59 -7.37 -5.70 19.54
C VAL A 59 -6.23 -4.73 19.80
N LEU A 60 -5.20 -4.73 18.95
CA LEU A 60 -4.14 -3.75 18.97
C LEU A 60 -4.38 -2.69 17.88
N GLY A 61 -4.52 -1.43 18.27
CA GLY A 61 -4.55 -0.31 17.33
C GLY A 61 -3.14 0.21 17.04
N LEU A 62 -2.76 0.30 15.76
CA LEU A 62 -1.59 1.06 15.30
C LEU A 62 -2.09 2.38 14.76
N ILE A 63 -1.87 3.46 15.50
CA ILE A 63 -2.60 4.72 15.30
C ILE A 63 -1.61 5.89 15.21
N GLY A 64 -1.80 6.77 14.21
CA GLY A 64 -1.00 7.98 14.04
C GLY A 64 -1.50 9.16 14.88
N GLU A 65 -2.78 9.17 15.26
CA GLU A 65 -3.38 10.18 16.16
C GLU A 65 -3.89 9.49 17.43
N PRO A 66 -3.06 9.40 18.49
CA PRO A 66 -3.42 8.74 19.74
C PRO A 66 -4.62 9.42 20.42
N GLY A 67 -5.40 8.62 21.17
CA GLY A 67 -6.61 9.11 21.86
C GLY A 67 -7.79 9.37 20.92
N SER A 68 -7.68 9.02 19.66
CA SER A 68 -8.76 9.10 18.67
C SER A 68 -9.92 8.13 18.98
N PRO A 69 -11.07 8.23 18.29
CA PRO A 69 -12.19 7.31 18.46
C PRO A 69 -11.81 5.83 18.36
N LEU A 70 -10.90 5.45 17.47
CA LEU A 70 -10.37 4.09 17.37
C LEU A 70 -9.57 3.70 18.62
N GLY A 71 -8.72 4.60 19.14
CA GLY A 71 -7.94 4.39 20.36
C GLY A 71 -8.82 4.11 21.59
N GLN A 72 -10.05 4.64 21.61
CA GLN A 72 -10.99 4.43 22.70
C GLN A 72 -11.70 3.06 22.67
N VAL A 73 -11.67 2.36 21.54
CA VAL A 73 -12.38 1.07 21.36
C VAL A 73 -11.45 -0.14 21.22
N VAL A 74 -10.15 0.06 21.03
CA VAL A 74 -9.16 -1.03 20.99
C VAL A 74 -8.75 -1.46 22.41
N SER A 75 -8.23 -2.70 22.56
CA SER A 75 -7.75 -3.19 23.87
C SER A 75 -6.41 -2.57 24.26
N SER A 76 -5.59 -2.23 23.27
CA SER A 76 -4.30 -1.55 23.44
C SER A 76 -3.99 -0.72 22.21
N GLU A 77 -3.24 0.36 22.40
CA GLU A 77 -2.83 1.28 21.34
C GLU A 77 -1.31 1.35 21.26
N LEU A 78 -0.79 1.29 20.05
CA LEU A 78 0.60 1.64 19.75
C LEU A 78 0.60 3.00 19.08
N ASP A 79 1.17 3.98 19.79
CA ASP A 79 1.33 5.36 19.32
C ASP A 79 2.40 5.43 18.21
N LEU A 80 1.97 5.79 17.01
CA LEU A 80 2.80 6.04 15.84
C LEU A 80 2.74 7.51 15.40
N SER A 81 2.48 8.44 16.31
CA SER A 81 2.37 9.87 16.03
C SER A 81 3.63 10.47 15.38
N PHE A 82 4.80 9.89 15.65
CA PHE A 82 6.05 10.28 14.99
C PHE A 82 6.03 10.03 13.46
N ALA A 83 5.18 9.12 13.00
CA ALA A 83 4.99 8.79 11.60
C ALA A 83 3.80 9.54 10.96
N ASP A 84 3.06 10.33 11.72
CA ASP A 84 1.96 11.12 11.16
C ASP A 84 2.48 12.15 10.15
N GLU A 85 1.65 12.47 9.19
CA GLU A 85 1.96 13.34 8.07
C GLU A 85 0.81 14.31 7.79
N GLN A 86 1.14 15.53 7.36
CA GLN A 86 0.15 16.58 7.10
C GLN A 86 -0.63 16.32 5.82
N SER A 87 0.00 15.69 4.85
CA SER A 87 -0.64 15.35 3.57
C SER A 87 -1.86 14.46 3.77
N VAL A 88 -2.86 14.66 2.92
CA VAL A 88 -4.01 13.76 2.80
C VAL A 88 -3.55 12.37 2.37
N VAL A 89 -2.67 12.32 1.37
CA VAL A 89 -2.11 11.06 0.87
C VAL A 89 -1.04 10.53 1.84
N GLN A 90 -1.23 9.28 2.26
CA GLN A 90 -0.36 8.65 3.23
C GLN A 90 0.78 7.90 2.54
N THR A 91 2.00 8.23 2.89
CA THR A 91 3.20 7.47 2.49
C THR A 91 4.01 7.04 3.70
N ARG A 92 4.38 7.96 4.57
CA ARG A 92 5.23 7.72 5.74
C ARG A 92 4.54 6.84 6.79
N PHE A 93 3.30 7.15 7.19
CA PHE A 93 2.57 6.32 8.15
C PHE A 93 2.41 4.90 7.63
N ALA A 94 1.97 4.75 6.39
CA ALA A 94 1.72 3.45 5.78
C ALA A 94 3.00 2.59 5.69
N THR A 95 4.14 3.16 5.26
CA THR A 95 5.42 2.44 5.19
C THR A 95 6.01 2.17 6.57
N THR A 96 5.81 3.04 7.56
CA THR A 96 6.22 2.81 8.95
C THR A 96 5.49 1.61 9.56
N VAL A 97 4.16 1.55 9.42
CA VAL A 97 3.37 0.39 9.87
C VAL A 97 3.82 -0.89 9.19
N LEU A 98 4.04 -0.84 7.89
CA LEU A 98 4.51 -1.99 7.12
C LEU A 98 5.87 -2.47 7.60
N SER A 99 6.85 -1.57 7.73
CA SER A 99 8.21 -1.89 8.18
C SER A 99 8.21 -2.47 9.60
N LEU A 100 7.43 -1.88 10.51
CA LEU A 100 7.29 -2.37 11.88
C LEU A 100 6.77 -3.81 11.90
N LEU A 101 5.65 -4.06 11.22
CA LEU A 101 5.01 -5.38 11.24
C LEU A 101 5.83 -6.44 10.49
N LEU A 102 6.42 -6.11 9.35
CA LEU A 102 7.31 -7.03 8.64
C LEU A 102 8.56 -7.35 9.45
N GLY A 103 9.16 -6.34 10.11
CA GLY A 103 10.34 -6.52 10.97
C GLY A 103 10.06 -7.43 12.17
N ILE A 104 8.88 -7.34 12.81
CA ILE A 104 8.46 -8.25 13.88
C ILE A 104 8.47 -9.72 13.42
N TYR A 105 8.14 -9.97 12.14
CA TYR A 105 8.16 -11.32 11.56
C TYR A 105 9.47 -11.68 10.84
N GLY A 106 10.54 -10.89 11.03
CA GLY A 106 11.89 -11.23 10.58
C GLY A 106 12.28 -10.73 9.20
N TRP A 107 11.53 -9.77 8.61
CA TRP A 107 11.99 -9.06 7.41
C TRP A 107 13.18 -8.17 7.75
N ASP A 108 14.21 -8.18 6.90
CA ASP A 108 15.37 -7.28 7.05
C ASP A 108 15.04 -5.87 6.58
N VAL A 109 14.41 -5.12 7.50
CA VAL A 109 13.97 -3.74 7.22
C VAL A 109 15.16 -2.79 7.01
N GLU A 110 16.29 -3.05 7.67
CA GLU A 110 17.51 -2.24 7.54
C GLU A 110 18.09 -2.38 6.13
N ALA A 111 18.14 -3.60 5.60
CA ALA A 111 18.56 -3.83 4.22
C ALA A 111 17.62 -3.18 3.21
N SER A 112 16.28 -3.25 3.44
CA SER A 112 15.30 -2.56 2.60
C SER A 112 15.47 -1.04 2.65
N ALA A 113 15.69 -0.47 3.82
CA ALA A 113 15.91 0.98 3.97
C ALA A 113 17.19 1.43 3.25
N SER A 114 18.29 0.70 3.41
CA SER A 114 19.55 0.99 2.73
C SER A 114 19.42 0.95 1.19
N ARG A 115 18.64 0.02 0.66
CA ARG A 115 18.33 -0.01 -0.78
C ARG A 115 17.48 1.18 -1.21
N ALA A 116 16.44 1.49 -0.42
CA ALA A 116 15.55 2.60 -0.67
C ALA A 116 16.28 3.96 -0.72
N GLU A 117 17.28 4.16 0.13
CA GLU A 117 18.13 5.37 0.11
C GLU A 117 18.80 5.57 -1.26
N GLY A 118 19.22 4.49 -1.91
CA GLY A 118 19.80 4.55 -3.26
C GLY A 118 18.85 5.11 -4.31
N PHE A 119 17.55 4.89 -4.15
CA PHE A 119 16.53 5.35 -5.09
C PHE A 119 16.13 6.83 -4.92
N LEU A 120 16.43 7.45 -3.77
CA LEU A 120 16.01 8.83 -3.49
C LEU A 120 16.65 9.86 -4.43
N THR A 121 17.76 9.53 -5.06
CA THR A 121 18.47 10.40 -6.00
C THR A 121 18.16 10.09 -7.48
N GLU A 122 17.31 9.10 -7.74
CA GLU A 122 16.90 8.78 -9.10
C GLU A 122 16.09 9.92 -9.73
N SER A 123 16.46 10.30 -10.94
CA SER A 123 15.68 11.24 -11.75
C SER A 123 14.64 10.50 -12.60
N LEU A 124 13.56 11.20 -12.94
CA LEU A 124 12.59 10.66 -13.89
C LEU A 124 13.23 10.41 -15.24
N PRO A 125 12.91 9.29 -15.90
CA PRO A 125 13.23 9.10 -17.31
C PRO A 125 12.52 10.14 -18.19
N ASP A 126 13.14 10.55 -19.29
CA ASP A 126 12.61 11.56 -20.21
C ASP A 126 11.19 11.22 -20.72
N TRP A 127 10.89 9.95 -20.86
CA TRP A 127 9.59 9.47 -21.33
C TRP A 127 8.50 9.42 -20.26
N ALA A 128 8.81 9.67 -18.98
CA ALA A 128 7.85 9.49 -17.87
C ALA A 128 6.60 10.36 -18.03
N GLY A 129 6.74 11.56 -18.60
CA GLY A 129 5.61 12.46 -18.86
C GLY A 129 4.62 11.97 -19.91
N GLU A 130 5.00 11.02 -20.78
CA GLU A 130 4.15 10.46 -21.83
C GLU A 130 3.20 9.38 -21.30
N ILE A 131 3.46 8.85 -20.11
CA ILE A 131 2.70 7.74 -19.53
C ILE A 131 1.36 8.21 -18.98
N LYS A 132 0.31 7.51 -19.36
CA LYS A 132 -1.10 7.79 -18.98
C LYS A 132 -1.71 6.69 -18.12
N GLN A 133 -1.14 5.48 -18.16
CA GLN A 133 -1.62 4.32 -17.42
C GLN A 133 -0.45 3.64 -16.72
N PHE A 134 -0.65 3.27 -15.47
CA PHE A 134 0.37 2.63 -14.64
C PHE A 134 -0.14 1.31 -14.10
N VAL A 135 0.65 0.27 -14.27
CA VAL A 135 0.35 -1.08 -13.78
C VAL A 135 1.51 -1.55 -12.92
N PHE A 136 1.17 -2.02 -11.73
CA PHE A 136 2.13 -2.55 -10.78
C PHE A 136 1.90 -4.04 -10.60
N LEU A 137 2.95 -4.82 -10.65
CA LEU A 137 2.89 -6.27 -10.54
C LEU A 137 3.82 -6.76 -9.45
N GLY A 138 3.42 -7.82 -8.76
CA GLY A 138 4.26 -8.43 -7.75
C GLY A 138 3.78 -9.82 -7.35
N ARG A 139 4.48 -10.43 -6.40
CA ARG A 139 4.16 -11.74 -5.85
C ARG A 139 4.16 -11.72 -4.33
N GLY A 140 3.17 -12.36 -3.68
CA GLY A 140 3.11 -12.36 -2.22
C GLY A 140 3.06 -10.96 -1.61
N VAL A 141 4.11 -10.56 -0.88
CA VAL A 141 4.26 -9.20 -0.36
C VAL A 141 4.20 -8.18 -1.49
N GLY A 142 4.93 -8.41 -2.57
CA GLY A 142 4.95 -7.52 -3.74
C GLY A 142 3.60 -7.36 -4.42
N ALA A 143 2.75 -8.39 -4.45
CA ALA A 143 1.39 -8.26 -4.99
C ALA A 143 0.52 -7.32 -4.16
N ALA A 144 0.64 -7.38 -2.84
CA ALA A 144 -0.07 -6.46 -1.96
C ALA A 144 0.47 -5.02 -2.09
N LEU A 145 1.80 -4.86 -2.23
CA LEU A 145 2.43 -3.55 -2.44
C LEU A 145 2.18 -2.99 -3.84
N ALA A 146 1.95 -3.82 -4.85
CA ALA A 146 1.49 -3.39 -6.16
C ALA A 146 0.13 -2.67 -6.08
N ASN A 147 -0.79 -3.17 -5.27
CA ASN A 147 -2.08 -2.50 -5.01
C ASN A 147 -1.89 -1.16 -4.29
N GLU A 148 -0.96 -1.09 -3.34
CA GLU A 148 -0.64 0.15 -2.64
C GLU A 148 0.00 1.18 -3.57
N ALA A 149 0.95 0.76 -4.41
CA ALA A 149 1.56 1.60 -5.44
C ALA A 149 0.49 2.18 -6.39
N ALA A 150 -0.43 1.34 -6.86
CA ALA A 150 -1.54 1.77 -7.69
C ALA A 150 -2.46 2.77 -6.96
N LEU A 151 -2.73 2.55 -5.66
CA LEU A 151 -3.50 3.49 -4.85
C LEU A 151 -2.81 4.87 -4.80
N LYS A 152 -1.52 4.91 -4.52
CA LYS A 152 -0.76 6.17 -4.47
C LYS A 152 -0.81 6.93 -5.79
N PHE A 153 -0.73 6.25 -6.93
CA PHE A 153 -0.85 6.91 -8.24
C PHE A 153 -2.24 7.47 -8.50
N ARG A 154 -3.30 6.80 -8.05
CA ARG A 154 -4.67 7.36 -8.11
C ARG A 154 -4.81 8.59 -7.22
N GLU A 155 -4.28 8.53 -5.99
CA GLU A 155 -4.40 9.61 -5.02
C GLU A 155 -3.56 10.83 -5.40
N LEU A 156 -2.29 10.63 -5.78
CA LEU A 156 -1.34 11.71 -6.06
C LEU A 156 -1.54 12.34 -7.44
N LEU A 157 -1.83 11.54 -8.45
CA LEU A 157 -1.77 11.94 -9.86
C LEU A 157 -3.14 11.95 -10.54
N ALA A 158 -4.20 11.51 -9.85
CA ALA A 158 -5.54 11.33 -10.41
C ALA A 158 -5.50 10.54 -11.75
N THR A 159 -4.63 9.53 -11.85
CA THR A 159 -4.36 8.79 -13.07
C THR A 159 -4.83 7.34 -12.96
N TRP A 160 -5.11 6.72 -14.11
CA TRP A 160 -5.49 5.30 -14.13
C TRP A 160 -4.30 4.43 -13.72
N SER A 161 -4.50 3.65 -12.67
CA SER A 161 -3.46 2.77 -12.13
C SER A 161 -4.05 1.53 -11.47
N GLU A 162 -3.37 0.40 -11.66
CA GLU A 162 -3.84 -0.91 -11.26
C GLU A 162 -2.70 -1.73 -10.66
N GLY A 163 -3.04 -2.62 -9.71
CA GLY A 163 -2.11 -3.56 -9.10
C GLY A 163 -2.61 -5.00 -9.29
N TYR A 164 -1.71 -5.92 -9.62
CA TYR A 164 -2.06 -7.33 -9.81
C TYR A 164 -0.97 -8.27 -9.30
N PRO A 165 -1.35 -9.49 -8.89
CA PRO A 165 -0.40 -10.60 -8.85
C PRO A 165 0.17 -10.85 -10.26
N THR A 166 1.49 -10.99 -10.38
CA THR A 166 2.18 -11.07 -11.68
C THR A 166 1.60 -12.13 -12.60
N MET A 167 1.26 -13.31 -12.07
CA MET A 167 0.75 -14.42 -12.90
C MET A 167 -0.67 -14.17 -13.38
N GLU A 168 -1.51 -13.52 -12.55
CA GLU A 168 -2.91 -13.22 -12.87
C GLU A 168 -3.04 -12.15 -13.96
N TYR A 169 -2.00 -11.34 -14.16
CA TYR A 169 -1.99 -10.28 -15.17
C TYR A 169 -2.20 -10.80 -16.61
N ARG A 170 -1.77 -12.03 -16.88
CA ARG A 170 -1.94 -12.70 -18.19
C ARG A 170 -3.38 -13.07 -18.51
N HIS A 171 -4.26 -13.16 -17.50
CA HIS A 171 -5.62 -13.62 -17.65
C HIS A 171 -6.62 -12.53 -18.04
N GLY A 172 -6.16 -11.54 -18.81
CA GLY A 172 -7.01 -10.47 -19.36
C GLY A 172 -6.40 -9.07 -19.20
N PRO A 173 -5.97 -8.63 -18.01
CA PRO A 173 -5.51 -7.26 -17.80
C PRO A 173 -4.42 -6.78 -18.77
N ILE A 174 -3.50 -7.66 -19.17
CA ILE A 174 -2.44 -7.35 -20.13
C ILE A 174 -2.96 -6.83 -21.49
N SER A 175 -4.20 -7.14 -21.85
CA SER A 175 -4.79 -6.68 -23.12
C SER A 175 -5.15 -5.19 -23.12
N ALA A 176 -5.14 -4.55 -21.94
CA ALA A 176 -5.55 -3.14 -21.80
C ALA A 176 -4.38 -2.14 -21.88
N ILE A 177 -3.13 -2.62 -22.06
CA ILE A 177 -1.94 -1.76 -22.10
C ILE A 177 -1.40 -1.55 -23.52
N GLY A 178 -0.62 -0.47 -23.70
CA GLY A 178 0.01 -0.09 -24.97
C GLY A 178 1.14 0.91 -24.76
N GLU A 179 1.50 1.65 -25.79
CA GLU A 179 2.67 2.56 -25.86
C GLU A 179 2.70 3.66 -24.78
N HIS A 180 1.53 4.06 -24.24
CA HIS A 180 1.43 5.04 -23.15
C HIS A 180 1.25 4.39 -21.77
N SER A 181 1.53 3.11 -21.65
CA SER A 181 1.45 2.37 -20.40
C SER A 181 2.84 2.08 -19.84
N LEU A 182 2.97 2.16 -18.51
CA LEU A 182 4.12 1.68 -17.77
C LEU A 182 3.69 0.48 -16.93
N VAL A 183 4.37 -0.63 -17.07
CA VAL A 183 4.27 -1.77 -16.18
C VAL A 183 5.51 -1.80 -15.29
N TRP A 184 5.29 -1.85 -13.98
CA TRP A 184 6.36 -1.94 -12.97
C TRP A 184 6.22 -3.25 -12.20
N ILE A 185 7.22 -4.11 -12.29
CA ILE A 185 7.26 -5.40 -11.58
C ILE A 185 8.14 -5.24 -10.34
N LEU A 186 7.55 -5.38 -9.13
CA LEU A 186 8.25 -5.11 -7.88
C LEU A 186 9.27 -6.18 -7.49
N ASP A 187 8.90 -7.47 -7.61
CA ASP A 187 9.69 -8.56 -7.02
C ASP A 187 9.57 -9.91 -7.73
N SER A 188 8.96 -9.97 -8.90
CA SER A 188 8.74 -11.24 -9.59
C SER A 188 9.93 -11.66 -10.45
N GLU A 189 10.37 -12.90 -10.30
CA GLU A 189 11.41 -13.53 -11.11
C GLU A 189 10.87 -14.18 -12.41
N GLU A 190 9.62 -13.94 -12.78
CA GLU A 190 8.99 -14.53 -13.95
C GLU A 190 9.36 -13.79 -15.25
N PRO A 191 10.43 -14.22 -15.98
CA PRO A 191 10.93 -13.45 -17.12
C PRO A 191 10.03 -13.55 -18.36
N SER A 192 9.20 -14.59 -18.45
CA SER A 192 8.36 -14.81 -19.65
C SER A 192 7.27 -13.76 -19.82
N ILE A 193 6.92 -13.00 -18.76
CA ILE A 193 5.96 -11.93 -18.85
C ILE A 193 6.53 -10.66 -19.50
N ASP A 194 7.85 -10.46 -19.44
CA ASP A 194 8.52 -9.29 -19.98
C ASP A 194 8.34 -9.15 -21.48
N GLU A 195 8.50 -10.27 -22.21
CA GLU A 195 8.31 -10.31 -23.66
C GLU A 195 6.86 -9.99 -24.03
N GLN A 196 5.91 -10.52 -23.25
CA GLN A 196 4.49 -10.27 -23.46
C GLN A 196 4.14 -8.80 -23.24
N ILE A 197 4.66 -8.18 -22.17
CA ILE A 197 4.47 -6.76 -21.89
C ILE A 197 5.09 -5.91 -23.01
N ARG A 198 6.35 -6.16 -23.36
CA ARG A 198 7.04 -5.39 -24.41
C ARG A 198 6.36 -5.53 -25.78
N ALA A 199 5.76 -6.68 -26.07
CA ALA A 199 5.03 -6.91 -27.32
C ALA A 199 3.77 -6.02 -27.46
N THR A 200 3.23 -5.47 -26.34
CA THR A 200 2.12 -4.51 -26.37
C THR A 200 2.56 -3.08 -26.71
N GLY A 201 3.87 -2.80 -26.74
CA GLY A 201 4.44 -1.46 -26.84
C GLY A 201 4.58 -0.74 -25.49
N ALA A 202 4.12 -1.33 -24.39
CA ALA A 202 4.23 -0.75 -23.05
C ALA A 202 5.68 -0.71 -22.57
N ARG A 203 6.00 0.29 -21.76
CA ARG A 203 7.28 0.37 -21.06
C ARG A 203 7.28 -0.57 -19.86
N LEU A 204 8.44 -1.12 -19.55
CA LEU A 204 8.63 -2.04 -18.44
C LEU A 204 9.78 -1.57 -17.55
N ILE A 205 9.51 -1.46 -16.25
CA ILE A 205 10.51 -1.35 -15.19
C ILE A 205 10.48 -2.64 -14.38
N ARG A 206 11.65 -3.23 -14.15
CA ARG A 206 11.82 -4.31 -13.19
C ARG A 206 12.46 -3.78 -11.92
N GLY A 207 11.86 -4.12 -10.80
CA GLY A 207 12.42 -3.90 -9.48
C GLY A 207 13.59 -4.84 -9.18
N GLU A 208 14.32 -4.52 -8.15
CA GLU A 208 15.54 -5.21 -7.73
C GLU A 208 15.29 -6.32 -6.71
N GLY A 209 14.05 -6.80 -6.59
CA GLY A 209 13.68 -7.97 -5.79
C GLY A 209 13.33 -7.68 -4.32
N ASP A 210 13.38 -6.42 -3.88
CA ASP A 210 12.91 -5.98 -2.56
C ASP A 210 11.67 -5.10 -2.70
N PRO A 211 10.46 -5.66 -2.53
CA PRO A 211 9.23 -4.91 -2.80
C PRO A 211 8.99 -3.75 -1.82
N LEU A 212 9.58 -3.76 -0.62
CA LEU A 212 9.49 -2.65 0.32
C LEU A 212 10.34 -1.46 -0.15
N ALA A 213 11.57 -1.71 -0.59
CA ALA A 213 12.43 -0.69 -1.18
C ALA A 213 11.85 -0.16 -2.50
N GLU A 214 11.31 -1.06 -3.34
CA GLU A 214 10.64 -0.68 -4.60
C GLU A 214 9.41 0.20 -4.37
N LEU A 215 8.66 0.00 -3.30
CA LEU A 215 7.55 0.90 -2.97
C LEU A 215 8.03 2.33 -2.73
N VAL A 216 9.16 2.51 -2.04
CA VAL A 216 9.78 3.84 -1.85
C VAL A 216 10.23 4.43 -3.18
N ARG A 217 10.85 3.62 -4.05
CA ARG A 217 11.23 4.02 -5.41
C ARG A 217 10.05 4.49 -6.24
N ILE A 218 8.92 3.76 -6.14
CA ILE A 218 7.66 4.11 -6.80
C ILE A 218 7.10 5.44 -6.24
N HIS A 219 7.17 5.67 -4.92
CA HIS A 219 6.78 6.96 -4.33
C HIS A 219 7.66 8.10 -4.86
N ARG A 220 8.98 7.89 -4.95
CA ARG A 220 9.90 8.89 -5.54
C ARG A 220 9.60 9.18 -7.00
N PHE A 221 9.25 8.14 -7.78
CA PHE A 221 8.83 8.31 -9.18
C PHE A 221 7.52 9.10 -9.28
N ALA A 222 6.54 8.82 -8.39
CA ALA A 222 5.28 9.55 -8.34
C ALA A 222 5.50 11.03 -7.97
N GLU A 223 6.37 11.32 -7.01
CA GLU A 223 6.77 12.69 -6.63
C GLU A 223 7.34 13.46 -7.82
N GLY A 224 8.25 12.85 -8.57
CA GLY A 224 8.78 13.46 -9.78
C GLY A 224 7.71 13.74 -10.85
N LEU A 225 6.71 12.88 -10.99
CA LEU A 225 5.57 13.13 -11.89
C LEU A 225 4.65 14.26 -11.37
N VAL A 226 4.47 14.35 -10.06
CA VAL A 226 3.74 15.45 -9.42
C VAL A 226 4.40 16.79 -9.76
N ASP A 227 5.72 16.89 -9.59
CA ASP A 227 6.52 18.06 -9.94
C ASP A 227 6.40 18.39 -11.44
N LEU A 228 6.61 17.38 -12.30
CA LEU A 228 6.55 17.54 -13.76
C LEU A 228 5.18 18.04 -14.23
N ARG A 229 4.09 17.60 -13.58
CA ARG A 229 2.71 17.96 -13.94
C ARG A 229 2.18 19.19 -13.21
N GLY A 230 2.94 19.76 -12.26
CA GLY A 230 2.53 20.91 -11.45
C GLY A 230 1.32 20.62 -10.54
N ILE A 231 1.21 19.39 -10.04
CA ILE A 231 0.13 18.95 -9.14
C ILE A 231 0.50 19.29 -7.69
N ASN A 232 -0.48 19.68 -6.87
CA ASN A 232 -0.28 19.77 -5.42
C ASN A 232 -0.69 18.44 -4.75
N PRO A 233 0.27 17.60 -4.29
CA PRO A 233 -0.03 16.29 -3.72
C PRO A 233 -0.68 16.37 -2.34
N ASP A 234 -0.58 17.49 -1.64
CA ASP A 234 -1.17 17.68 -0.30
C ASP A 234 -2.66 18.04 -0.36
N GLN A 235 -3.16 18.38 -1.56
CA GLN A 235 -4.56 18.73 -1.79
C GLN A 235 -5.13 17.94 -2.97
N PRO A 236 -5.16 16.61 -2.90
CA PRO A 236 -5.69 15.77 -3.96
C PRO A 236 -7.19 16.03 -4.13
N PRO A 237 -7.71 16.02 -5.37
CA PRO A 237 -9.14 16.21 -5.61
C PRO A 237 -9.96 15.04 -5.06
N HIS A 238 -11.14 15.35 -4.52
CA HIS A 238 -12.17 14.37 -4.14
C HIS A 238 -11.83 13.42 -2.98
N ILE A 239 -10.71 13.56 -2.32
CA ILE A 239 -10.37 12.77 -1.13
C ILE A 239 -10.06 13.67 0.07
N THR A 240 -10.27 13.13 1.26
CA THR A 240 -10.06 13.81 2.54
C THR A 240 -9.12 12.99 3.42
N ARG A 241 -8.55 13.63 4.45
CA ARG A 241 -7.65 12.97 5.40
C ARG A 241 -8.29 11.76 6.10
N SER A 242 -9.59 11.81 6.34
CA SER A 242 -10.37 10.73 6.95
C SER A 242 -11.79 10.75 6.41
N VAL A 243 -12.40 9.59 6.30
CA VAL A 243 -13.82 9.43 5.94
C VAL A 243 -14.61 9.30 7.25
N VAL A 244 -15.36 10.38 7.59
CA VAL A 244 -16.27 10.40 8.73
C VAL A 244 -17.69 10.57 8.20
N LEU A 245 -18.51 9.53 8.36
CA LEU A 245 -19.88 9.52 7.85
C LEU A 245 -20.82 10.34 8.76
N ALA A 246 -21.78 11.02 8.13
CA ALA A 246 -22.76 11.81 8.86
C ALA A 246 -23.75 10.87 9.60
N GLY A 247 -23.72 10.90 10.93
CA GLY A 247 -24.53 10.04 11.82
C GLY A 247 -23.78 9.64 13.09
N ASP A 248 -22.47 9.75 13.09
CA ASP A 248 -21.56 9.31 14.17
C ASP A 248 -21.05 10.48 15.04
N ARG A 249 -21.91 11.52 15.26
CA ARG A 249 -21.60 12.65 16.16
C ARG A 249 -22.27 12.51 17.50
#